data_62b2e3d5b0d1a08b37a41e1dc44477c6
#
_entry.id   62b2e3d5b0d1a08b37a41e1dc44477c6
#
_cell.length_a   1.000
_cell.length_b   1.000
_cell.length_c   1.000
_cell.angle_alpha   90.00
_cell.angle_beta   90.00
_cell.angle_gamma   90.00
#
_symmetry.space_group_name_H-M   'P 1'
#
loop_
_entity.id
_entity.type
_entity.pdbx_description
1 polymer ?
#
loop_
_entity_poly.entity_id
_entity_poly.type
_entity_poly.pdbx_seq_one_letter_code
_entity_poly.pdbx_strand_id
1 'polypeptide(L)'
;MAYGTFTEIFFYLFVILIIFGALVAVTSPILMKAVMGLAMAMFGIAGLYLYLNSPFLALMQILIYVGAVCIMIVFGIMVGYTPKQLAEYAIGPKNTLLAIVTSLLTLGVLSFALVKTQWVPATGAGSGDYSLAHLGETLMTRYGLAFELISVILMIAMIGAVAITWNGKRRGIK
;
A
#
# COMPACT_ATOMS: atom_id res chain seq x y z
N MET A 1 11.65 30.49 12.62
CA MET A 1 12.71 29.56 12.19
C MET A 1 12.60 28.18 12.87
N ALA A 2 12.21 28.05 14.14
CA ALA A 2 12.13 26.75 14.82
C ALA A 2 11.06 25.77 14.23
N TYR A 3 9.93 26.26 13.77
CA TYR A 3 8.87 25.43 13.20
C TYR A 3 9.27 24.71 11.90
N GLY A 4 10.13 25.31 11.08
CA GLY A 4 10.64 24.65 9.86
C GLY A 4 11.51 23.44 10.17
N THR A 5 12.40 23.56 11.16
CA THR A 5 13.31 22.48 11.53
C THR A 5 12.60 21.28 12.12
N PHE A 6 11.57 21.50 12.95
CA PHE A 6 10.75 20.39 13.47
C PHE A 6 9.99 19.66 12.37
N THR A 7 9.45 20.40 11.42
CA THR A 7 8.73 19.82 10.28
C THR A 7 9.66 18.95 9.43
N GLU A 8 10.86 19.39 9.14
CA GLU A 8 11.85 18.61 8.39
C GLU A 8 12.27 17.33 9.14
N ILE A 9 12.48 17.43 10.46
CA ILE A 9 12.83 16.25 11.28
C ILE A 9 11.74 15.18 11.22
N PHE A 10 10.47 15.57 11.38
CA PHE A 10 9.35 14.63 11.28
C PHE A 10 9.21 14.02 9.88
N PHE A 11 9.47 14.80 8.83
CA PHE A 11 9.48 14.29 7.46
C PHE A 11 10.50 13.15 7.30
N TYR A 12 11.76 13.40 7.67
CA TYR A 12 12.79 12.37 7.60
C TYR A 12 12.50 11.17 8.49
N LEU A 13 11.87 11.38 9.64
CA LEU A 13 11.44 10.29 10.52
C LEU A 13 10.43 9.38 9.83
N PHE A 14 9.43 9.92 9.15
CA PHE A 14 8.46 9.12 8.37
C PHE A 14 9.13 8.40 7.20
N VAL A 15 10.05 9.04 6.50
CA VAL A 15 10.81 8.40 5.41
C VAL A 15 11.63 7.21 5.94
N ILE A 16 12.34 7.40 7.04
CA ILE A 16 13.11 6.32 7.70
C ILE A 16 12.18 5.18 8.14
N LEU A 17 11.02 5.51 8.71
CA LEU A 17 10.03 4.54 9.15
C LEU A 17 9.51 3.69 7.97
N ILE A 18 9.27 4.31 6.81
CA ILE A 18 8.85 3.62 5.58
C ILE A 18 9.94 2.66 5.12
N ILE A 19 11.17 3.14 5.00
CA ILE A 19 12.30 2.33 4.52
C ILE A 19 12.55 1.16 5.45
N PHE A 20 12.59 1.40 6.76
CA PHE A 20 12.79 0.36 7.76
C PHE A 20 11.66 -0.66 7.76
N GLY A 21 10.40 -0.21 7.74
CA GLY A 21 9.22 -1.07 7.67
C GLY A 21 9.22 -1.93 6.40
N ALA A 22 9.55 -1.34 5.24
CA ALA A 22 9.64 -2.05 3.97
C ALA A 22 10.77 -3.09 3.96
N LEU A 23 11.93 -2.77 4.53
CA LEU A 23 13.03 -3.71 4.68
C LEU A 23 12.63 -4.90 5.56
N VAL A 24 12.00 -4.65 6.70
CA VAL A 24 11.51 -5.71 7.60
C VAL A 24 10.45 -6.56 6.88
N ALA A 25 9.55 -5.95 6.11
CA ALA A 25 8.52 -6.67 5.36
C ALA A 25 9.10 -7.64 4.34
N VAL A 26 10.16 -7.25 3.63
CA VAL A 26 10.74 -8.05 2.54
C VAL A 26 11.77 -9.07 3.04
N THR A 27 12.53 -8.73 4.08
CA THR A 27 13.64 -9.59 4.55
C THR A 27 13.24 -10.59 5.63
N SER A 28 12.08 -10.40 6.27
CA SER A 28 11.64 -11.28 7.36
C SER A 28 11.24 -12.67 6.87
N PRO A 29 11.85 -13.74 7.38
CA PRO A 29 11.45 -15.12 7.06
C PRO A 29 10.12 -15.51 7.73
N ILE A 30 9.71 -14.79 8.76
CA ILE A 30 8.48 -15.02 9.50
C ILE A 30 7.39 -14.10 8.97
N LEU A 31 6.34 -14.64 8.35
CA LEU A 31 5.24 -13.88 7.76
C LEU A 31 4.61 -12.87 8.71
N MET A 32 4.45 -13.22 9.99
CA MET A 32 3.90 -12.31 11.00
C MET A 32 4.77 -11.05 11.14
N LYS A 33 6.10 -11.20 11.18
CA LYS A 33 7.03 -10.05 11.24
C LYS A 33 7.00 -9.25 9.95
N ALA A 34 6.87 -9.91 8.81
CA ALA A 34 6.75 -9.24 7.50
C ALA A 34 5.51 -8.33 7.45
N VAL A 35 4.36 -8.81 7.94
CA VAL A 35 3.13 -7.99 7.99
C VAL A 35 3.26 -6.83 8.99
N MET A 36 3.93 -7.03 10.12
CA MET A 36 4.22 -5.92 11.05
C MET A 36 5.10 -4.85 10.39
N GLY A 37 6.13 -5.26 9.62
CA GLY A 37 6.94 -4.35 8.83
C GLY A 37 6.12 -3.59 7.79
N LEU A 38 5.22 -4.29 7.09
CA LEU A 38 4.31 -3.70 6.13
C LEU A 38 3.39 -2.65 6.79
N ALA A 39 2.78 -2.98 7.93
CA ALA A 39 1.92 -2.06 8.67
C ALA A 39 2.68 -0.78 9.08
N MET A 40 3.94 -0.94 9.52
CA MET A 40 4.81 0.17 9.89
C MET A 40 5.16 1.06 8.69
N ALA A 41 5.44 0.47 7.52
CA ALA A 41 5.67 1.21 6.29
C ALA A 41 4.41 1.98 5.85
N MET A 42 3.23 1.34 5.90
CA MET A 42 1.95 1.96 5.54
C MET A 42 1.57 3.10 6.50
N PHE A 43 1.90 2.98 7.78
CA PHE A 43 1.74 4.07 8.74
C PHE A 43 2.66 5.26 8.43
N GLY A 44 3.91 5.00 8.04
CA GLY A 44 4.82 6.05 7.59
C GLY A 44 4.31 6.79 6.35
N ILE A 45 3.71 6.07 5.38
CA ILE A 45 3.08 6.67 4.20
C ILE A 45 1.92 7.60 4.60
N ALA A 46 1.12 7.19 5.58
CA ALA A 46 0.04 8.06 6.10
C ALA A 46 0.60 9.39 6.64
N GLY A 47 1.75 9.35 7.32
CA GLY A 47 2.45 10.55 7.76
C GLY A 47 2.86 11.47 6.58
N LEU A 48 3.36 10.90 5.48
CA LEU A 48 3.69 11.69 4.29
C LEU A 48 2.46 12.32 3.64
N TYR A 49 1.29 11.67 3.66
CA TYR A 49 0.05 12.28 3.16
C TYR A 49 -0.35 13.53 3.95
N LEU A 50 -0.03 13.60 5.26
CA LEU A 50 -0.23 14.81 6.04
C LEU A 50 0.64 15.98 5.54
N TYR A 51 1.89 15.70 5.14
CA TYR A 51 2.76 16.70 4.53
C TYR A 51 2.28 17.20 3.17
N LEU A 52 1.55 16.35 2.44
CA LEU A 52 0.91 16.72 1.18
C LEU A 52 -0.42 17.47 1.36
N ASN A 53 -0.74 17.95 2.56
CA ASN A 53 -2.02 18.59 2.91
C ASN A 53 -3.24 17.75 2.53
N SER A 54 -3.11 16.43 2.62
CA SER A 54 -4.18 15.48 2.29
C SER A 54 -4.60 14.67 3.51
N PRO A 55 -5.21 15.27 4.53
CA PRO A 55 -5.57 14.59 5.78
C PRO A 55 -6.58 13.46 5.56
N PHE A 56 -7.46 13.59 4.56
CA PHE A 56 -8.39 12.54 4.20
C PHE A 56 -7.66 11.28 3.72
N LEU A 57 -6.66 11.43 2.84
CA LEU A 57 -5.88 10.28 2.37
C LEU A 57 -5.07 9.65 3.52
N ALA A 58 -4.53 10.45 4.43
CA ALA A 58 -3.82 9.95 5.59
C ALA A 58 -4.72 9.08 6.48
N LEU A 59 -5.94 9.54 6.77
CA LEU A 59 -6.92 8.79 7.55
C LEU A 59 -7.35 7.50 6.83
N MET A 60 -7.62 7.55 5.52
CA MET A 60 -7.96 6.38 4.74
C MET A 60 -6.82 5.36 4.68
N GLN A 61 -5.57 5.83 4.59
CA GLN A 61 -4.39 4.98 4.65
C GLN A 61 -4.31 4.20 5.96
N ILE A 62 -4.54 4.85 7.09
CA ILE A 62 -4.52 4.19 8.40
C ILE A 62 -5.72 3.24 8.53
N LEU A 63 -6.91 3.69 8.19
CA LEU A 63 -8.13 2.91 8.40
C LEU A 63 -8.19 1.66 7.51
N ILE A 64 -7.88 1.82 6.22
CA ILE A 64 -8.02 0.74 5.24
C ILE A 64 -6.76 -0.12 5.19
N TYR A 65 -5.57 0.48 4.95
CA TYR A 65 -4.36 -0.32 4.75
C TYR A 65 -3.80 -0.88 6.05
N VAL A 66 -3.68 -0.06 7.10
CA VAL A 66 -3.17 -0.54 8.39
C VAL A 66 -4.26 -1.29 9.15
N GLY A 67 -5.47 -0.74 9.22
CA GLY A 67 -6.58 -1.31 9.99
C GLY A 67 -7.19 -2.55 9.33
N ALA A 68 -7.68 -2.45 8.10
CA ALA A 68 -8.39 -3.56 7.47
C ALA A 68 -7.46 -4.55 6.76
N VAL A 69 -6.61 -4.08 5.84
CA VAL A 69 -5.82 -4.96 4.97
C VAL A 69 -4.75 -5.73 5.76
N CYS A 70 -3.96 -5.06 6.59
CA CYS A 70 -2.93 -5.74 7.39
C CYS A 70 -3.55 -6.76 8.35
N ILE A 71 -4.69 -6.43 8.98
CA ILE A 71 -5.40 -7.37 9.88
C ILE A 71 -5.91 -8.57 9.09
N MET A 72 -6.51 -8.37 7.91
CA MET A 72 -6.98 -9.46 7.06
C MET A 72 -5.84 -10.38 6.61
N ILE A 73 -4.66 -9.82 6.30
CA ILE A 73 -3.46 -10.61 5.97
C ILE A 73 -3.01 -11.43 7.19
N VAL A 74 -2.98 -10.85 8.39
CA VAL A 74 -2.63 -11.57 9.63
C VAL A 74 -3.58 -12.74 9.86
N PHE A 75 -4.89 -12.50 9.77
CA PHE A 75 -5.90 -13.57 9.88
C PHE A 75 -5.73 -14.64 8.81
N GLY A 76 -5.50 -14.24 7.56
CA GLY A 76 -5.25 -15.18 6.46
C GLY A 76 -4.04 -16.07 6.70
N ILE A 77 -2.96 -15.52 7.23
CA ILE A 77 -1.76 -16.28 7.60
C ILE A 77 -2.04 -17.24 8.75
N MET A 78 -2.77 -16.80 9.78
CA MET A 78 -3.08 -17.64 10.94
C MET A 78 -3.97 -18.84 10.59
N VAL A 79 -4.90 -18.66 9.66
CA VAL A 79 -5.87 -19.72 9.28
C VAL A 79 -5.31 -20.60 8.15
N GLY A 80 -4.52 -20.07 7.24
CA GLY A 80 -4.20 -20.70 5.96
C GLY A 80 -2.89 -21.46 5.87
N TYR A 81 -1.87 -21.18 6.67
CA TYR A 81 -0.53 -21.72 6.46
C TYR A 81 0.10 -22.38 7.69
N THR A 82 0.48 -23.63 7.54
CA THR A 82 1.41 -24.29 8.46
C THR A 82 2.85 -23.90 8.09
N PRO A 83 3.70 -23.51 9.04
CA PRO A 83 5.09 -23.08 8.77
C PRO A 83 5.94 -24.04 7.94
N LYS A 84 5.64 -25.34 8.01
CA LYS A 84 6.34 -26.39 7.24
C LYS A 84 6.09 -26.33 5.73
N GLN A 85 4.92 -25.87 5.28
CA GLN A 85 4.57 -25.81 3.85
C GLN A 85 5.26 -24.63 3.15
N LEU A 86 5.63 -23.57 3.87
CA LEU A 86 6.33 -22.41 3.35
C LEU A 86 7.84 -22.66 3.16
N ALA A 87 8.44 -23.51 3.97
CA ALA A 87 9.86 -23.86 3.85
C ALA A 87 10.17 -24.71 2.60
N GLU A 88 9.16 -25.35 2.01
CA GLU A 88 9.30 -26.22 0.84
C GLU A 88 9.39 -25.42 -0.49
N TYR A 89 9.02 -24.13 -0.48
CA TYR A 89 9.16 -23.22 -1.63
C TYR A 89 10.53 -22.52 -1.63
N ALA A 90 11.62 -23.28 -1.54
CA ALA A 90 12.95 -22.74 -1.72
C ALA A 90 13.13 -22.25 -3.16
N ILE A 91 13.33 -20.95 -3.33
CA ILE A 91 13.57 -20.32 -4.64
C ILE A 91 14.94 -20.81 -5.15
N GLY A 92 14.96 -21.52 -6.26
CA GLY A 92 16.20 -21.99 -6.88
C GLY A 92 17.09 -20.83 -7.35
N PRO A 93 18.43 -21.02 -7.44
CA PRO A 93 19.39 -19.96 -7.76
C PRO A 93 19.14 -19.26 -9.10
N LYS A 94 18.58 -19.94 -10.08
CA LYS A 94 18.18 -19.35 -11.38
C LYS A 94 17.05 -18.34 -11.25
N ASN A 95 16.07 -18.60 -10.38
CA ASN A 95 14.94 -17.71 -10.15
C ASN A 95 15.39 -16.46 -9.35
N THR A 96 16.38 -16.60 -8.48
CA THR A 96 16.98 -15.48 -7.76
C THR A 96 17.68 -14.51 -8.69
N LEU A 97 18.47 -15.02 -9.66
CA LEU A 97 19.14 -14.18 -10.65
C LEU A 97 18.12 -13.40 -11.50
N LEU A 98 17.08 -14.08 -11.98
CA LEU A 98 16.02 -13.46 -12.76
C LEU A 98 15.30 -12.36 -11.95
N ALA A 99 15.01 -12.62 -10.67
CA ALA A 99 14.39 -11.66 -9.78
C ALA A 99 15.26 -10.41 -9.56
N ILE A 100 16.57 -10.57 -9.38
CA ILE A 100 17.52 -9.45 -9.25
C ILE A 100 17.55 -8.62 -10.54
N VAL A 101 17.65 -9.26 -11.70
CA VAL A 101 17.69 -8.56 -12.99
C VAL A 101 16.39 -7.77 -13.23
N THR A 102 15.23 -8.37 -13.02
CA THR A 102 13.93 -7.68 -13.19
C THR A 102 13.76 -6.53 -12.21
N SER A 103 14.17 -6.71 -10.96
CA SER A 103 14.12 -5.67 -9.93
C SER A 103 15.01 -4.48 -10.27
N LEU A 104 16.26 -4.74 -10.70
CA LEU A 104 17.20 -3.69 -11.13
C LEU A 104 16.70 -2.95 -12.37
N LEU A 105 16.13 -3.68 -13.34
CA LEU A 105 15.57 -3.08 -14.54
C LEU A 105 14.38 -2.18 -14.21
N THR A 106 13.48 -2.65 -13.37
CA THR A 106 12.32 -1.84 -12.92
C THR A 106 12.77 -0.58 -12.17
N LEU A 107 13.73 -0.73 -11.25
CA LEU A 107 14.30 0.40 -10.52
C LEU A 107 14.96 1.40 -11.47
N GLY A 108 15.72 0.91 -12.45
CA GLY A 108 16.38 1.74 -13.45
C GLY A 108 15.39 2.53 -14.31
N VAL A 109 14.34 1.88 -14.79
CA VAL A 109 13.27 2.54 -15.59
C VAL A 109 12.55 3.61 -14.77
N LEU A 110 12.17 3.30 -13.52
CA LEU A 110 11.51 4.27 -12.64
C LEU A 110 12.42 5.45 -12.31
N SER A 111 13.68 5.19 -11.96
CA SER A 111 14.65 6.25 -11.68
C SER A 111 14.91 7.13 -12.90
N PHE A 112 15.03 6.53 -14.09
CA PHE A 112 15.20 7.27 -15.35
C PHE A 112 13.97 8.15 -15.63
N ALA A 113 12.76 7.61 -15.46
CA ALA A 113 11.53 8.38 -15.65
C ALA A 113 11.46 9.58 -14.68
N LEU A 114 11.78 9.38 -13.40
CA LEU A 114 11.79 10.44 -12.39
C LEU A 114 12.79 11.57 -12.72
N VAL A 115 14.01 11.22 -13.16
CA VAL A 115 15.06 12.21 -13.49
C VAL A 115 14.75 12.94 -14.79
N LYS A 116 14.16 12.27 -15.79
CA LYS A 116 13.80 12.88 -17.08
C LYS A 116 12.52 13.69 -17.05
N THR A 117 11.65 13.48 -16.07
CA THR A 117 10.40 14.23 -15.96
C THR A 117 10.70 15.67 -15.56
N GLN A 118 10.24 16.62 -16.35
CA GLN A 118 10.27 18.03 -16.00
C GLN A 118 9.16 18.30 -14.97
N TRP A 119 9.57 18.48 -13.73
CA TRP A 119 8.67 18.84 -12.64
C TRP A 119 8.33 20.32 -12.73
N VAL A 120 7.18 20.65 -13.31
CA VAL A 120 6.66 22.01 -13.30
C VAL A 120 5.96 22.23 -11.96
N PRO A 121 6.39 23.20 -11.14
CA PRO A 121 5.67 23.54 -9.92
C PRO A 121 4.23 23.90 -10.27
N ALA A 122 3.26 23.31 -9.62
CA ALA A 122 1.86 23.69 -9.80
C ALA A 122 1.69 25.13 -9.29
N THR A 123 1.72 26.09 -10.22
CA THR A 123 1.42 27.49 -9.92
C THR A 123 -0.03 27.57 -9.48
N GLY A 124 -0.25 27.79 -8.19
CA GLY A 124 -1.59 27.81 -7.58
C GLY A 124 -1.91 26.66 -6.64
N ALA A 125 -0.95 25.78 -6.34
CA ALA A 125 -1.16 24.66 -5.40
C ALA A 125 -1.51 25.07 -3.96
N GLY A 126 -1.54 26.36 -3.64
CA GLY A 126 -1.93 26.87 -2.31
C GLY A 126 -3.38 27.36 -2.20
N SER A 127 -4.13 27.46 -3.31
CA SER A 127 -5.49 28.02 -3.33
C SER A 127 -6.61 27.01 -3.56
N GLY A 128 -6.28 25.71 -3.60
CA GLY A 128 -7.29 24.67 -3.74
C GLY A 128 -8.07 24.45 -2.46
N ASP A 129 -9.38 24.24 -2.57
CA ASP A 129 -10.20 23.76 -1.47
C ASP A 129 -9.95 22.27 -1.27
N TYR A 130 -9.16 21.91 -0.24
CA TYR A 130 -8.84 20.53 0.14
C TYR A 130 -9.89 19.94 1.10
N SER A 131 -11.07 20.54 1.17
CA SER A 131 -12.16 20.05 2.03
C SER A 131 -12.69 18.71 1.51
N LEU A 132 -13.13 17.88 2.43
CA LEU A 132 -13.77 16.59 2.13
C LEU A 132 -15.04 16.79 1.27
N ALA A 133 -15.76 17.88 1.48
CA ALA A 133 -16.95 18.22 0.71
C ALA A 133 -16.61 18.45 -0.78
N HIS A 134 -15.57 19.24 -1.06
CA HIS A 134 -15.13 19.52 -2.42
C HIS A 134 -14.59 18.26 -3.12
N LEU A 135 -13.89 17.39 -2.37
CA LEU A 135 -13.45 16.08 -2.90
C LEU A 135 -14.66 15.23 -3.33
N GLY A 136 -15.70 15.14 -2.48
CA GLY A 136 -16.92 14.39 -2.76
C GLY A 136 -17.69 14.94 -3.96
N GLU A 137 -17.84 16.26 -4.04
CA GLU A 137 -18.47 16.93 -5.18
C GLU A 137 -17.72 16.67 -6.49
N THR A 138 -16.41 16.86 -6.49
CA THR A 138 -15.56 16.62 -7.65
C THR A 138 -15.60 15.17 -8.11
N LEU A 139 -15.61 14.22 -7.17
CA LEU A 139 -15.69 12.80 -7.47
C LEU A 139 -17.04 12.44 -8.15
N MET A 140 -18.14 13.02 -7.68
CA MET A 140 -19.47 12.74 -8.21
C MET A 140 -19.77 13.49 -9.52
N THR A 141 -19.25 14.71 -9.70
CA THR A 141 -19.55 15.53 -10.87
C THR A 141 -18.55 15.29 -12.00
N ARG A 142 -17.27 15.47 -11.74
CA ARG A 142 -16.20 15.41 -12.75
C ARG A 142 -15.68 14.00 -12.98
N TYR A 143 -15.60 13.18 -11.93
CA TYR A 143 -15.06 11.83 -11.96
C TYR A 143 -16.13 10.76 -11.68
N GLY A 144 -17.39 11.04 -12.03
CA GLY A 144 -18.51 10.11 -11.81
C GLY A 144 -18.30 8.72 -12.41
N LEU A 145 -17.70 8.64 -13.61
CA LEU A 145 -17.35 7.36 -14.23
C LEU A 145 -16.34 6.55 -13.37
N ALA A 146 -15.33 7.21 -12.83
CA ALA A 146 -14.35 6.55 -11.96
C ALA A 146 -15.01 6.03 -10.67
N PHE A 147 -15.92 6.82 -10.09
CA PHE A 147 -16.70 6.42 -8.92
C PHE A 147 -17.58 5.18 -9.20
N GLU A 148 -18.24 5.15 -10.35
CA GLU A 148 -19.06 4.01 -10.77
C GLU A 148 -18.22 2.75 -10.99
N LEU A 149 -17.07 2.87 -11.65
CA LEU A 149 -16.15 1.74 -11.86
C LEU A 149 -15.60 1.18 -10.53
N ILE A 150 -15.31 2.01 -9.55
CA ILE A 150 -14.89 1.57 -8.20
C ILE A 150 -16.01 0.76 -7.55
N SER A 151 -17.27 1.19 -7.67
CA SER A 151 -18.43 0.47 -7.14
C SER A 151 -18.58 -0.91 -7.77
N VAL A 152 -18.38 -1.01 -9.08
CA VAL A 152 -18.39 -2.30 -9.80
C VAL A 152 -17.25 -3.21 -9.31
N ILE A 153 -16.04 -2.70 -9.13
CA ILE A 153 -14.91 -3.46 -8.60
C ILE A 153 -15.22 -4.01 -7.20
N LEU A 154 -15.80 -3.19 -6.32
CA LEU A 154 -16.21 -3.61 -4.98
C LEU A 154 -17.25 -4.74 -5.04
N MET A 155 -18.24 -4.64 -5.94
CA MET A 155 -19.23 -5.68 -6.14
C MET A 155 -18.59 -7.00 -6.61
N ILE A 156 -17.69 -6.94 -7.59
CA ILE A 156 -16.98 -8.11 -8.10
C ILE A 156 -16.12 -8.74 -7.01
N ALA A 157 -15.44 -7.94 -6.20
CA ALA A 157 -14.62 -8.42 -5.09
C ALA A 157 -15.48 -9.16 -4.04
N MET A 158 -16.68 -8.63 -3.71
CA MET A 158 -17.61 -9.28 -2.80
C MET A 158 -18.12 -10.62 -3.36
N ILE A 159 -18.54 -10.64 -4.63
CA ILE A 159 -19.00 -11.88 -5.29
C ILE A 159 -17.87 -12.90 -5.34
N GLY A 160 -16.64 -12.47 -5.66
CA GLY A 160 -15.46 -13.33 -5.67
C GLY A 160 -15.17 -13.96 -4.30
N ALA A 161 -15.22 -13.17 -3.23
CA ALA A 161 -15.01 -13.66 -1.87
C ALA A 161 -16.06 -14.71 -1.48
N VAL A 162 -17.33 -14.46 -1.78
CA VAL A 162 -18.43 -15.41 -1.52
C VAL A 162 -18.27 -16.69 -2.36
N ALA A 163 -17.92 -16.57 -3.64
CA ALA A 163 -17.73 -17.72 -4.53
C ALA A 163 -16.60 -18.66 -4.05
N ILE A 164 -15.50 -18.10 -3.57
CA ILE A 164 -14.38 -18.89 -3.03
C ILE A 164 -14.77 -19.62 -1.76
N THR A 165 -15.46 -18.96 -0.84
CA THR A 165 -15.93 -19.58 0.42
C THR A 165 -16.99 -20.64 0.18
N TRP A 166 -17.87 -20.44 -0.77
CA TRP A 166 -18.91 -21.43 -1.12
C TRP A 166 -18.32 -22.71 -1.70
N ASN A 167 -17.35 -22.59 -2.60
CA ASN A 167 -16.71 -23.74 -3.26
C ASN A 167 -15.84 -24.57 -2.28
N GLY A 168 -15.24 -23.93 -1.28
CA GLY A 168 -14.49 -24.59 -0.21
C GLY A 168 -15.35 -25.55 0.61
N LYS A 169 -16.61 -25.21 0.85
CA LYS A 169 -17.55 -26.03 1.62
C LYS A 169 -17.95 -27.33 0.91
N ARG A 170 -17.94 -27.36 -0.42
CA ARG A 170 -18.23 -28.58 -1.21
C ARG A 170 -17.07 -29.58 -1.26
N ARG A 171 -15.83 -29.15 -1.09
CA ARG A 171 -14.64 -30.04 -1.08
C ARG A 171 -14.35 -30.68 0.28
N GLY A 172 -14.90 -30.17 1.35
CA GLY A 172 -14.73 -30.73 2.72
C GLY A 172 -15.72 -31.84 3.11
N ILE A 173 -16.60 -32.26 2.19
CA ILE A 173 -17.63 -33.32 2.45
C ILE A 173 -17.35 -34.58 1.61
N LYS A 174 -16.08 -34.87 1.34
CA LYS A 174 -15.68 -36.17 0.78
C LYS A 174 -14.67 -36.82 1.67
#